data_fad81d4bd62b91e524fe73b692d5ab69
#
_entry.id   fad81d4bd62b91e524fe73b692d5ab69
#
_cell.length_a   1.000
_cell.length_b   1.000
_cell.length_c   1.000
_cell.angle_alpha   90.00
_cell.angle_beta   90.00
_cell.angle_gamma   90.00
#
_symmetry.space_group_name_H-M   'P 1'
#
loop_
_entity.id
_entity.type
_entity.pdbx_description
1 polymer ?
#
loop_
_entity_poly.entity_id
_entity_poly.type
_entity_poly.pdbx_seq_one_letter_code
_entity_poly.pdbx_strand_id
1 'polypeptide(L)'
;MTFTKFQLRLLGGFELADGAGMAIALSSKKAAALLAYLAHRPGEVVSRAKIATLLWPDRGEEQARASLRQTLSVLRKALDDEAGEAVVSSAQGLAVASQAFTIDSVEFELGAEPAADLYQGPFLDGFDIRAEIFEDWLRGERARLGARAMQTFTALLEQSQ
;
A
#
# COMPACT_ATOMS: atom_id res chain seq x y z
N MET A 1 -9.68 -14.37 -17.98
CA MET A 1 -8.31 -14.46 -17.48
C MET A 1 -7.91 -13.19 -16.76
N THR A 2 -7.61 -13.31 -15.48
CA THR A 2 -7.15 -12.17 -14.70
C THR A 2 -5.65 -12.24 -14.60
N PHE A 3 -4.99 -11.14 -14.91
CA PHE A 3 -3.55 -11.03 -14.70
C PHE A 3 -3.27 -9.76 -13.92
N THR A 4 -2.19 -9.79 -13.16
CA THR A 4 -1.78 -8.67 -12.34
C THR A 4 -1.12 -7.63 -13.22
N LYS A 5 -1.61 -6.39 -13.14
CA LYS A 5 -1.10 -5.27 -13.92
C LYS A 5 0.14 -4.65 -13.29
N PHE A 6 0.20 -4.68 -11.95
CA PHE A 6 1.27 -4.03 -11.19
C PHE A 6 1.79 -4.93 -10.09
N GLN A 7 3.07 -4.73 -9.75
CA GLN A 7 3.71 -5.38 -8.62
C GLN A 7 4.07 -4.31 -7.58
N LEU A 8 3.63 -4.52 -6.35
CA LEU A 8 3.86 -3.57 -5.26
C LEU A 8 4.55 -4.28 -4.11
N ARG A 9 5.68 -3.76 -3.70
CA ARG A 9 6.42 -4.27 -2.54
C ARG A 9 6.36 -3.24 -1.43
N LEU A 10 5.89 -3.69 -0.28
CA LEU A 10 5.74 -2.87 0.91
C LEU A 10 6.56 -3.38 2.08
N LEU A 11 7.06 -4.62 2.00
CA LEU A 11 7.90 -5.21 3.04
C LEU A 11 9.37 -5.00 2.69
N GLY A 12 10.00 -4.07 3.41
CA GLY A 12 11.38 -3.68 3.17
C GLY A 12 11.53 -2.37 2.42
N GLY A 13 10.45 -1.62 2.24
CA GLY A 13 10.43 -0.34 1.53
C GLY A 13 9.29 -0.29 0.53
N PHE A 14 9.15 0.84 -0.15
CA PHE A 14 8.11 1.03 -1.17
C PHE A 14 8.72 0.83 -2.55
N GLU A 15 8.26 -0.17 -3.28
CA GLU A 15 8.68 -0.40 -4.66
C GLU A 15 7.47 -0.72 -5.51
N LEU A 16 7.33 -0.05 -6.64
CA LEU A 16 6.21 -0.22 -7.56
C LEU A 16 6.76 -0.52 -8.95
N ALA A 17 6.19 -1.53 -9.60
CA ALA A 17 6.57 -1.90 -10.95
C ALA A 17 5.33 -2.26 -11.77
N ASP A 18 5.44 -2.18 -13.08
CA ASP A 18 4.37 -2.63 -13.97
C ASP A 18 4.41 -4.15 -14.16
N GLY A 19 3.50 -4.68 -14.96
CA GLY A 19 3.39 -6.12 -15.19
C GLY A 19 4.60 -6.73 -15.88
N ALA A 20 5.43 -5.91 -16.52
CA ALA A 20 6.68 -6.36 -17.16
C ALA A 20 7.89 -6.25 -16.21
N GLY A 21 7.68 -5.78 -14.99
CA GLY A 21 8.75 -5.62 -14.02
C GLY A 21 9.49 -4.30 -14.10
N MET A 22 9.03 -3.37 -14.93
CA MET A 22 9.65 -2.04 -15.06
C MET A 22 9.23 -1.16 -13.89
N ALA A 23 10.21 -0.56 -13.21
CA ALA A 23 9.95 0.31 -12.07
C ALA A 23 9.12 1.52 -12.48
N ILE A 24 8.13 1.85 -11.64
CA ILE A 24 7.32 3.05 -11.78
C ILE A 24 7.70 4.00 -10.66
N ALA A 25 8.20 5.17 -11.02
CA ALA A 25 8.56 6.20 -10.05
C ALA A 25 7.35 7.05 -9.73
N LEU A 26 7.05 7.22 -8.43
CA LEU A 26 6.05 8.17 -7.97
C LEU A 26 6.77 9.41 -7.47
N SER A 27 6.50 10.54 -8.09
CA SER A 27 7.13 11.82 -7.72
C SER A 27 6.60 12.37 -6.40
N SER A 28 5.46 11.87 -5.94
CA SER A 28 4.80 12.34 -4.73
C SER A 28 4.80 11.25 -3.66
N LYS A 29 5.35 11.59 -2.49
CA LYS A 29 5.30 10.67 -1.34
C LYS A 29 3.87 10.46 -0.86
N LYS A 30 3.01 11.47 -0.99
CA LYS A 30 1.59 11.34 -0.62
C LYS A 30 0.88 10.36 -1.57
N ALA A 31 1.24 10.34 -2.85
CA ALA A 31 0.69 9.37 -3.80
C ALA A 31 1.14 7.96 -3.43
N ALA A 32 2.40 7.78 -3.06
CA ALA A 32 2.90 6.48 -2.59
C ALA A 32 2.20 6.04 -1.31
N ALA A 33 1.98 6.97 -0.35
CA ALA A 33 1.27 6.68 0.89
C ALA A 33 -0.17 6.28 0.63
N LEU A 34 -0.85 6.97 -0.28
CA LEU A 34 -2.22 6.66 -0.67
C LEU A 34 -2.30 5.24 -1.23
N LEU A 35 -1.43 4.93 -2.18
CA LEU A 35 -1.41 3.61 -2.79
C LEU A 35 -1.11 2.52 -1.76
N ALA A 36 -0.10 2.73 -0.92
CA ALA A 36 0.27 1.74 0.09
C ALA A 36 -0.87 1.47 1.07
N TYR A 37 -1.53 2.54 1.51
CA TYR A 37 -2.63 2.41 2.46
C TYR A 37 -3.79 1.61 1.87
N LEU A 38 -4.21 1.94 0.66
CA LEU A 38 -5.32 1.25 -0.01
C LEU A 38 -4.93 -0.18 -0.43
N ALA A 39 -3.71 -0.37 -0.91
CA ALA A 39 -3.26 -1.66 -1.42
C ALA A 39 -3.03 -2.67 -0.31
N HIS A 40 -2.71 -2.23 0.89
CA HIS A 40 -2.49 -3.13 2.02
C HIS A 40 -3.78 -3.85 2.44
N ARG A 41 -4.93 -3.31 2.07
CA ARG A 41 -6.25 -3.92 2.26
C ARG A 41 -7.02 -3.86 0.94
N PRO A 42 -6.58 -4.64 -0.07
CA PRO A 42 -7.19 -4.51 -1.40
C PRO A 42 -8.67 -4.88 -1.35
N GLY A 43 -9.45 -4.15 -2.13
CA GLY A 43 -10.89 -4.33 -2.18
C GLY A 43 -11.67 -3.60 -1.09
N GLU A 44 -11.00 -3.12 -0.06
CA GLU A 44 -11.66 -2.39 1.03
C GLU A 44 -11.84 -0.92 0.63
N VAL A 45 -13.08 -0.45 0.66
CA VAL A 45 -13.39 0.94 0.31
C VAL A 45 -13.18 1.83 1.53
N VAL A 46 -12.36 2.85 1.37
CA VAL A 46 -12.06 3.82 2.42
C VAL A 46 -12.63 5.17 2.01
N SER A 47 -13.38 5.81 2.92
CA SER A 47 -14.00 7.09 2.63
C SER A 47 -12.95 8.17 2.33
N ARG A 48 -13.31 9.10 1.45
CA ARG A 48 -12.41 10.21 1.11
C ARG A 48 -12.11 11.08 2.31
N ALA A 49 -13.08 11.26 3.20
CA ALA A 49 -12.88 12.02 4.43
C ALA A 49 -11.83 11.38 5.32
N LYS A 50 -11.87 10.05 5.47
CA LYS A 50 -10.89 9.33 6.26
C LYS A 50 -9.50 9.43 5.67
N ILE A 51 -9.38 9.28 4.36
CA ILE A 51 -8.10 9.39 3.65
C ILE A 51 -7.54 10.81 3.78
N ALA A 52 -8.38 11.81 3.61
CA ALA A 52 -7.97 13.21 3.70
C ALA A 52 -7.42 13.53 5.10
N THR A 53 -8.08 13.06 6.15
CA THR A 53 -7.61 13.23 7.52
C THR A 53 -6.31 12.48 7.77
N LEU A 54 -6.19 11.29 7.20
CA LEU A 54 -5.01 10.44 7.33
C LEU A 54 -3.77 11.11 6.74
N LEU A 55 -3.89 11.69 5.55
CA LEU A 55 -2.74 12.19 4.79
C LEU A 55 -2.51 13.70 4.96
N TRP A 56 -3.55 14.46 5.27
CA TRP A 56 -3.47 15.92 5.43
C TRP A 56 -4.18 16.37 6.71
N PRO A 57 -3.74 15.91 7.89
CA PRO A 57 -4.43 16.22 9.13
C PRO A 57 -4.41 17.69 9.50
N ASP A 58 -3.42 18.45 8.98
CA ASP A 58 -3.23 19.86 9.31
C ASP A 58 -3.99 20.82 8.38
N ARG A 59 -4.69 20.28 7.38
CA ARG A 59 -5.43 21.10 6.42
C ARG A 59 -6.91 21.08 6.72
N GLY A 60 -7.59 22.20 6.38
CA GLY A 60 -9.05 22.24 6.44
C GLY A 60 -9.66 21.20 5.48
N GLU A 61 -10.92 20.87 5.74
CA GLU A 61 -11.61 19.80 5.03
C GLU A 61 -11.58 19.98 3.52
N GLU A 62 -11.87 21.19 3.02
CA GLU A 62 -11.88 21.46 1.58
C GLU A 62 -10.48 21.35 0.96
N GLN A 63 -9.47 21.88 1.64
CA GLN A 63 -8.10 21.80 1.17
C GLN A 63 -7.60 20.37 1.14
N ALA A 64 -7.93 19.59 2.17
CA ALA A 64 -7.53 18.19 2.23
C ALA A 64 -8.19 17.38 1.11
N ARG A 65 -9.45 17.64 0.82
CA ARG A 65 -10.15 16.97 -0.28
C ARG A 65 -9.58 17.35 -1.64
N ALA A 66 -9.23 18.62 -1.82
CA ALA A 66 -8.59 19.09 -3.06
C ALA A 66 -7.21 18.42 -3.23
N SER A 67 -6.46 18.31 -2.13
CA SER A 67 -5.16 17.63 -2.13
C SER A 67 -5.32 16.16 -2.50
N LEU A 68 -6.35 15.51 -1.98
CA LEU A 68 -6.64 14.11 -2.31
C LEU A 68 -6.95 13.94 -3.80
N ARG A 69 -7.80 14.81 -4.36
CA ARG A 69 -8.12 14.75 -5.79
C ARG A 69 -6.87 14.88 -6.64
N GLN A 70 -5.99 15.82 -6.29
CA GLN A 70 -4.76 16.04 -7.03
C GLN A 70 -3.80 14.85 -6.89
N THR A 71 -3.68 14.32 -5.68
CA THR A 71 -2.82 13.17 -5.41
C THR A 71 -3.32 11.92 -6.16
N LEU A 72 -4.63 11.72 -6.18
CA LEU A 72 -5.23 10.62 -6.93
C LEU A 72 -4.96 10.74 -8.42
N SER A 73 -5.04 11.97 -8.95
CA SER A 73 -4.72 12.24 -10.36
C SER A 73 -3.25 11.91 -10.66
N VAL A 74 -2.34 12.32 -9.79
CA VAL A 74 -0.90 11.99 -9.93
C VAL A 74 -0.69 10.49 -9.94
N LEU A 75 -1.33 9.78 -9.01
CA LEU A 75 -1.20 8.33 -8.90
C LEU A 75 -1.74 7.63 -10.15
N ARG A 76 -2.93 7.99 -10.59
CA ARG A 76 -3.53 7.39 -11.80
C ARG A 76 -2.69 7.63 -13.05
N LYS A 77 -2.12 8.81 -13.16
CA LYS A 77 -1.25 9.14 -14.28
C LYS A 77 0.00 8.27 -14.28
N ALA A 78 0.62 8.10 -13.11
CA ALA A 78 1.81 7.26 -12.98
C ALA A 78 1.51 5.79 -13.32
N LEU A 79 0.31 5.30 -12.98
CA LEU A 79 -0.12 3.94 -13.26
C LEU A 79 -0.72 3.76 -14.66
N ASP A 80 -0.86 4.86 -15.42
CA ASP A 80 -1.60 4.84 -16.68
C ASP A 80 -3.02 4.26 -16.48
N ASP A 81 -3.65 4.68 -15.40
CA ASP A 81 -4.96 4.16 -14.94
C ASP A 81 -6.05 5.23 -15.06
N GLU A 82 -6.14 5.88 -16.21
CA GLU A 82 -7.10 6.98 -16.41
C GLU A 82 -8.56 6.52 -16.25
N ALA A 83 -8.83 5.27 -16.61
CA ALA A 83 -10.15 4.69 -16.46
C ALA A 83 -10.53 4.36 -15.02
N GLY A 84 -9.53 4.36 -14.09
CA GLY A 84 -9.78 4.08 -12.68
C GLY A 84 -10.10 2.62 -12.40
N GLU A 85 -9.46 1.71 -13.10
CA GLU A 85 -9.67 0.27 -12.93
C GLU A 85 -8.78 -0.33 -11.84
N ALA A 86 -7.60 0.25 -11.62
CA ALA A 86 -6.69 -0.20 -10.58
C ALA A 86 -6.96 0.49 -9.25
N VAL A 87 -7.12 1.82 -9.27
CA VAL A 87 -7.55 2.60 -8.12
C VAL A 87 -8.97 3.07 -8.40
N VAL A 88 -9.92 2.44 -7.73
CA VAL A 88 -11.34 2.56 -8.05
C VAL A 88 -12.00 3.61 -7.17
N SER A 89 -12.73 4.53 -7.80
CA SER A 89 -13.56 5.53 -7.14
C SER A 89 -15.01 5.10 -7.13
N SER A 90 -15.69 5.32 -6.01
CA SER A 90 -17.14 5.13 -5.91
C SER A 90 -17.72 6.26 -5.06
N ALA A 91 -19.04 6.27 -4.89
CA ALA A 91 -19.69 7.24 -4.01
C ALA A 91 -19.22 7.08 -2.56
N GLN A 92 -18.82 5.87 -2.15
CA GLN A 92 -18.40 5.57 -0.79
C GLN A 92 -16.93 5.88 -0.52
N GLY A 93 -16.09 5.98 -1.56
CA GLY A 93 -14.68 6.27 -1.36
C GLY A 93 -13.77 5.67 -2.43
N LEU A 94 -12.58 5.30 -1.99
CA LEU A 94 -11.53 4.77 -2.86
C LEU A 94 -11.13 3.36 -2.41
N ALA A 95 -10.75 2.53 -3.37
CA ALA A 95 -10.23 1.18 -3.09
C ALA A 95 -9.22 0.80 -4.16
N VAL A 96 -8.31 -0.09 -3.82
CA VAL A 96 -7.44 -0.74 -4.80
C VAL A 96 -8.12 -2.04 -5.24
N ALA A 97 -8.19 -2.25 -6.54
CA ALA A 97 -8.73 -3.50 -7.09
C ALA A 97 -7.74 -4.63 -6.83
N SER A 98 -8.19 -5.69 -6.15
CA SER A 98 -7.30 -6.79 -5.78
C SER A 98 -6.68 -7.51 -6.98
N GLN A 99 -7.39 -7.57 -8.10
CA GLN A 99 -6.88 -8.23 -9.31
C GLN A 99 -5.86 -7.38 -10.08
N ALA A 100 -5.72 -6.11 -9.74
CA ALA A 100 -4.80 -5.21 -10.44
C ALA A 100 -3.37 -5.25 -9.90
N PHE A 101 -3.17 -5.78 -8.70
CA PHE A 101 -1.88 -5.75 -8.02
C PHE A 101 -1.50 -7.09 -7.44
N THR A 102 -0.20 -7.40 -7.48
CA THR A 102 0.42 -8.41 -6.62
C THR A 102 1.15 -7.64 -5.52
N ILE A 103 0.82 -7.91 -4.28
CA ILE A 103 1.28 -7.14 -3.13
C ILE A 103 1.93 -8.09 -2.11
N ASP A 104 3.21 -7.89 -1.84
CA ASP A 104 3.98 -8.78 -0.97
C ASP A 104 3.42 -8.86 0.46
N SER A 105 2.99 -7.74 1.03
CA SER A 105 2.43 -7.74 2.38
C SER A 105 1.13 -8.53 2.46
N VAL A 106 0.31 -8.48 1.42
CA VAL A 106 -0.95 -9.23 1.35
C VAL A 106 -0.66 -10.72 1.23
N GLU A 107 0.24 -11.10 0.34
CA GLU A 107 0.65 -12.50 0.16
C GLU A 107 1.26 -13.07 1.42
N PHE A 108 2.10 -12.30 2.11
CA PHE A 108 2.72 -12.71 3.36
C PHE A 108 1.67 -12.98 4.43
N GLU A 109 0.66 -12.13 4.56
CA GLU A 109 -0.42 -12.32 5.53
C GLU A 109 -1.28 -13.54 5.21
N LEU A 110 -1.41 -13.88 3.94
CA LEU A 110 -2.14 -15.06 3.51
C LEU A 110 -1.32 -16.36 3.66
N GLY A 111 -0.08 -16.25 4.12
CA GLY A 111 0.76 -17.41 4.33
C GLY A 111 1.45 -17.93 3.09
N ALA A 112 1.55 -17.13 2.03
CA ALA A 112 2.25 -17.54 0.81
C ALA A 112 3.73 -17.78 1.08
N GLU A 113 4.30 -18.71 0.33
CA GLU A 113 5.68 -19.14 0.49
C GLU A 113 6.50 -18.85 -0.75
N PRO A 114 7.82 -18.67 -0.63
CA PRO A 114 8.57 -18.67 0.64
C PRO A 114 8.45 -17.33 1.36
N ALA A 115 8.17 -17.39 2.65
CA ALA A 115 7.98 -16.19 3.47
C ALA A 115 9.22 -15.28 3.46
N ALA A 116 10.42 -15.87 3.37
CA ALA A 116 11.66 -15.11 3.36
C ALA A 116 11.79 -14.23 2.11
N ASP A 117 11.21 -14.65 0.98
CA ASP A 117 11.21 -13.84 -0.25
C ASP A 117 10.21 -12.69 -0.15
N LEU A 118 9.15 -12.84 0.64
CA LEU A 118 8.13 -11.83 0.82
C LEU A 118 8.51 -10.80 1.88
N TYR A 119 8.91 -11.28 3.07
CA TYR A 119 9.26 -10.37 4.17
C TYR A 119 10.76 -10.07 4.12
N GLN A 120 11.12 -9.00 3.43
CA GLN A 120 12.52 -8.58 3.27
C GLN A 120 12.92 -7.47 4.22
N GLY A 121 12.01 -6.97 5.01
CA GLY A 121 12.25 -5.91 5.98
C GLY A 121 10.95 -5.38 6.56
N PRO A 122 11.04 -4.41 7.47
CA PRO A 122 9.86 -3.82 8.07
C PRO A 122 8.93 -3.19 7.04
N PHE A 123 7.64 -3.22 7.32
CA PHE A 123 6.62 -2.65 6.46
C PHE A 123 6.91 -1.17 6.21
N LEU A 124 7.01 -0.78 4.93
CA LEU A 124 7.32 0.58 4.48
C LEU A 124 8.57 1.15 5.18
N ASP A 125 9.63 0.34 5.25
CA ASP A 125 10.87 0.74 5.90
C ASP A 125 11.44 2.01 5.26
N GLY A 126 11.78 2.99 6.11
CA GLY A 126 12.33 4.25 5.66
C GLY A 126 11.33 5.23 5.07
N PHE A 127 10.04 4.88 5.06
CA PHE A 127 9.01 5.73 4.47
C PHE A 127 8.43 6.69 5.52
N ASP A 128 8.32 7.98 5.16
CA ASP A 128 7.83 9.02 6.06
C ASP A 128 7.16 10.14 5.26
N ILE A 129 5.94 10.51 5.66
CA ILE A 129 5.22 11.64 5.06
C ILE A 129 4.92 12.75 6.06
N ARG A 130 5.37 12.60 7.31
CA ARG A 130 5.16 13.57 8.40
C ARG A 130 3.69 13.87 8.68
N ALA A 131 2.83 12.88 8.53
CA ALA A 131 1.42 12.96 8.87
C ALA A 131 1.18 12.04 10.06
N GLU A 132 0.83 12.61 11.21
CA GLU A 132 0.81 11.90 12.49
C GLU A 132 -0.10 10.68 12.47
N ILE A 133 -1.31 10.82 11.92
CA ILE A 133 -2.28 9.71 11.88
C ILE A 133 -1.75 8.57 11.01
N PHE A 134 -1.17 8.90 9.87
CA PHE A 134 -0.55 7.91 8.98
C PHE A 134 0.64 7.25 9.68
N GLU A 135 1.46 8.02 10.37
CA GLU A 135 2.63 7.48 11.07
C GLU A 135 2.22 6.53 12.21
N ASP A 136 1.13 6.82 12.91
CA ASP A 136 0.59 5.94 13.93
C ASP A 136 0.11 4.62 13.34
N TRP A 137 -0.61 4.69 12.23
CA TRP A 137 -1.06 3.50 11.49
C TRP A 137 0.15 2.66 11.05
N LEU A 138 1.15 3.33 10.48
CA LEU A 138 2.36 2.69 9.99
C LEU A 138 3.10 1.96 11.12
N ARG A 139 3.23 2.61 12.26
CA ARG A 139 3.90 2.02 13.43
C ARG A 139 3.18 0.76 13.91
N GLY A 140 1.85 0.82 13.96
CA GLY A 140 1.03 -0.33 14.34
C GLY A 140 1.18 -1.50 13.37
N GLU A 141 1.17 -1.22 12.07
CA GLU A 141 1.31 -2.26 11.05
C GLU A 141 2.72 -2.85 11.02
N ARG A 142 3.74 -2.03 11.23
CA ARG A 142 5.12 -2.54 11.35
C ARG A 142 5.25 -3.51 12.51
N ALA A 143 4.66 -3.18 13.66
CA ALA A 143 4.71 -4.04 14.83
C ALA A 143 3.94 -5.35 14.58
N ARG A 144 2.77 -5.25 13.99
CA ARG A 144 1.91 -6.42 13.73
C ARG A 144 2.58 -7.39 12.75
N LEU A 145 3.07 -6.87 11.63
CA LEU A 145 3.72 -7.70 10.61
C LEU A 145 5.07 -8.22 11.09
N GLY A 146 5.81 -7.43 11.87
CA GLY A 146 7.06 -7.86 12.47
C GLY A 146 6.87 -9.02 13.44
N ALA A 147 5.82 -8.96 14.26
CA ALA A 147 5.48 -10.06 15.18
C ALA A 147 5.12 -11.33 14.41
N ARG A 148 4.35 -11.18 13.32
CA ARG A 148 3.99 -12.32 12.46
C ARG A 148 5.24 -12.92 11.80
N ALA A 149 6.15 -12.08 11.34
CA ALA A 149 7.41 -12.55 10.75
C ALA A 149 8.23 -13.34 11.76
N MET A 150 8.32 -12.84 12.98
CA MET A 150 9.03 -13.54 14.05
C MET A 150 8.44 -14.93 14.29
N GLN A 151 7.12 -15.03 14.37
CA GLN A 151 6.43 -16.32 14.55
C GLN A 151 6.68 -17.24 13.36
N THR A 152 6.58 -16.74 12.15
CA THR A 152 6.75 -17.51 10.93
C THR A 152 8.16 -18.09 10.84
N PHE A 153 9.18 -17.27 11.05
CA PHE A 153 10.57 -17.70 10.93
C PHE A 153 10.98 -18.61 12.09
N THR A 154 10.45 -18.39 13.29
CA THR A 154 10.67 -19.29 14.41
C THR A 154 10.12 -20.68 14.10
N ALA A 155 8.91 -20.75 13.55
CA ALA A 155 8.29 -22.03 13.16
C ALA A 155 9.11 -22.74 12.09
N LEU A 156 9.63 -22.00 11.10
CA LEU A 156 10.45 -22.58 10.03
C LEU A 156 11.76 -23.13 10.58
N LEU A 157 12.39 -22.45 11.54
CA LEU A 157 13.60 -22.94 12.18
C LEU A 157 13.33 -24.22 12.96
N GLU A 158 12.21 -24.30 13.65
CA GLU A 158 11.83 -25.50 14.39
C GLU A 158 11.61 -26.71 13.46
N GLN A 159 11.02 -26.47 12.28
CA GLN A 159 10.78 -27.52 11.30
C GLN A 159 12.05 -28.05 10.67
N SER A 160 13.12 -27.25 10.64
CA SER A 160 14.37 -27.65 10.01
C SER A 160 15.30 -28.47 10.92
N GLN A 161 14.87 -28.73 12.15
CA GLN A 161 15.66 -29.54 13.11
C GLN A 161 15.30 -31.01 13.08
#